data_027fe2ebe7c8d8ae7187c4d79fddc637
#
_entry.id   027fe2ebe7c8d8ae7187c4d79fddc637
#
_cell.length_a   1.000
_cell.length_b   1.000
_cell.length_c   1.000
_cell.angle_alpha   90.00
_cell.angle_beta   90.00
_cell.angle_gamma   90.00
#
_symmetry.space_group_name_H-M   'P 1'
#
loop_
_entity.id
_entity.type
_entity.pdbx_description
1 polymer ?
#
loop_
_entity_poly.entity_id
_entity_poly.type
_entity_poly.pdbx_seq_one_letter_code
_entity_poly.pdbx_strand_id
1 'polypeptide(L)'
;VTRSDTAYFGVDLSPPEISHSNPLTTIDENTTSPSINANFNDAASGVSTGRLHYRRAGCVGGFVTGDLLSGPANIPGSDIKKEALEYYIDSEDNLGNYGYWPGDKAFQSVKVRTENNITSNGRWANGVPGGTEINSYELFSIPFDVGNAKGALTTVMVQADEFKYRLYEYIGGAQPWVENPSSVTMGNAYFFIYDPSKYEDTLPIQFNFGQGVSTSTDPPYEKPISAGEWVLLGSPYSFNIPISNIYTEDGSSLNDAGSIYTWNGSWNGVGSNLEPWKGYAYKSSSATSLIFDARGSGFGKMAKSVANGDAIPMDSDEWIIDIMATTGESRDEMNAVGVRHLAKDGYDRFDEFEPPVVPGNLTLRVDNRKREVSPDLYAK
;
A
#
# COMPACT_ATOMS: atom_id res chain seq x y z
N VAL A 1 -5.63 -49.91 -61.18
CA VAL A 1 -6.05 -49.80 -59.81
C VAL A 1 -5.35 -48.61 -59.22
N THR A 2 -6.04 -47.47 -59.09
CA THR A 2 -5.56 -46.26 -58.42
C THR A 2 -5.77 -46.48 -56.90
N ARG A 3 -4.69 -46.60 -56.12
CA ARG A 3 -4.73 -46.49 -54.65
C ARG A 3 -4.79 -45.02 -54.34
N SER A 4 -5.85 -44.58 -53.68
CA SER A 4 -5.92 -43.32 -53.00
C SER A 4 -5.46 -43.53 -51.53
N ASP A 5 -4.28 -43.08 -51.20
CA ASP A 5 -3.87 -43.01 -49.79
C ASP A 5 -4.48 -41.73 -49.19
N THR A 6 -5.39 -41.90 -48.25
CA THR A 6 -5.96 -40.81 -47.48
C THR A 6 -5.05 -40.56 -46.27
N ALA A 7 -4.33 -39.43 -46.25
CA ALA A 7 -3.59 -39.01 -45.07
C ALA A 7 -4.55 -38.25 -44.15
N TYR A 8 -4.64 -38.67 -42.91
CA TYR A 8 -5.33 -37.95 -41.83
C TYR A 8 -4.32 -37.09 -41.13
N PHE A 9 -4.54 -35.79 -41.10
CA PHE A 9 -3.78 -34.88 -40.28
C PHE A 9 -4.56 -34.60 -39.01
N GLY A 10 -4.03 -34.98 -37.87
CA GLY A 10 -4.51 -34.51 -36.57
C GLY A 10 -3.90 -33.12 -36.28
N VAL A 11 -4.72 -32.20 -35.86
CA VAL A 11 -4.27 -30.89 -35.34
C VAL A 11 -4.53 -30.93 -33.84
N ASP A 12 -3.48 -30.80 -33.05
CA ASP A 12 -3.61 -30.61 -31.62
C ASP A 12 -3.61 -29.10 -31.33
N LEU A 13 -4.66 -28.64 -30.67
CA LEU A 13 -4.83 -27.27 -30.22
C LEU A 13 -4.95 -27.18 -28.68
N SER A 14 -4.77 -28.31 -28.00
CA SER A 14 -4.92 -28.43 -26.56
C SER A 14 -3.58 -28.12 -25.89
N PRO A 15 -3.50 -27.21 -24.95
CA PRO A 15 -2.26 -27.00 -24.19
C PRO A 15 -2.04 -28.15 -23.20
N PRO A 16 -0.79 -28.37 -22.75
CA PRO A 16 -0.49 -29.31 -21.67
C PRO A 16 -1.25 -28.99 -20.39
N GLU A 17 -1.77 -30.02 -19.75
CA GLU A 17 -2.34 -29.92 -18.42
C GLU A 17 -1.24 -29.93 -17.37
N ILE A 18 -1.27 -28.95 -16.45
CA ILE A 18 -0.30 -28.80 -15.36
C ILE A 18 -0.99 -29.11 -14.04
N SER A 19 -0.46 -30.06 -13.28
CA SER A 19 -0.91 -30.33 -11.92
C SER A 19 0.21 -30.08 -10.90
N HIS A 20 -0.04 -29.14 -9.98
CA HIS A 20 0.84 -28.80 -8.87
C HIS A 20 0.07 -28.98 -7.55
N SER A 21 0.33 -30.08 -6.85
CA SER A 21 -0.48 -30.55 -5.72
C SER A 21 -0.20 -29.85 -4.39
N ASN A 22 0.98 -29.25 -4.24
CA ASN A 22 1.43 -28.65 -2.99
C ASN A 22 1.96 -27.23 -3.21
N PRO A 23 1.10 -26.27 -3.57
CA PRO A 23 1.53 -24.88 -3.74
C PRO A 23 2.05 -24.29 -2.43
N LEU A 24 3.10 -23.53 -2.51
CA LEU A 24 3.62 -22.77 -1.39
C LEU A 24 2.62 -21.66 -1.02
N THR A 25 2.36 -21.51 0.27
CA THR A 25 1.48 -20.45 0.79
C THR A 25 2.21 -19.52 1.76
N THR A 26 3.08 -20.11 2.58
CA THR A 26 3.94 -19.38 3.53
C THR A 26 5.25 -20.13 3.67
N ILE A 27 6.37 -19.40 3.61
CA ILE A 27 7.72 -19.95 3.81
C ILE A 27 8.51 -19.03 4.74
N ASP A 28 9.60 -19.55 5.32
CA ASP A 28 10.50 -18.74 6.12
C ASP A 28 11.55 -18.07 5.22
N GLU A 29 11.91 -16.83 5.53
CA GLU A 29 12.98 -16.09 4.85
C GLU A 29 14.29 -16.90 4.90
N ASN A 30 15.08 -16.84 3.84
CA ASN A 30 16.33 -17.59 3.69
C ASN A 30 16.19 -19.11 3.91
N THR A 31 14.98 -19.66 3.83
CA THR A 31 14.76 -21.11 3.88
C THR A 31 15.63 -21.80 2.84
N THR A 32 16.20 -22.94 3.22
CA THR A 32 17.00 -23.76 2.33
C THR A 32 16.16 -24.21 1.16
N SER A 33 16.33 -23.56 0.03
CA SER A 33 15.81 -23.88 -1.31
C SER A 33 14.53 -24.72 -1.34
N PRO A 34 13.33 -24.13 -1.19
CA PRO A 34 12.07 -24.86 -1.35
C PRO A 34 12.01 -25.47 -2.75
N SER A 35 11.59 -26.72 -2.79
CA SER A 35 11.48 -27.48 -4.02
C SER A 35 10.06 -27.39 -4.58
N ILE A 36 9.94 -26.97 -5.82
CA ILE A 36 8.69 -26.93 -6.56
C ILE A 36 8.65 -28.16 -7.47
N ASN A 37 7.53 -28.87 -7.44
CA ASN A 37 7.29 -30.05 -8.28
C ASN A 37 5.94 -29.93 -8.97
N ALA A 38 5.88 -30.26 -10.25
CA ALA A 38 4.65 -30.31 -11.03
C ALA A 38 4.66 -31.53 -11.96
N ASN A 39 3.47 -32.00 -12.30
CA ASN A 39 3.28 -33.02 -13.32
C ASN A 39 2.67 -32.35 -14.55
N PHE A 40 3.12 -32.79 -15.71
CA PHE A 40 2.71 -32.30 -17.02
C PHE A 40 2.12 -33.46 -17.81
N ASN A 41 0.99 -33.26 -18.45
CA ASN A 41 0.34 -34.25 -19.27
C ASN A 41 -0.19 -33.63 -20.56
N ASP A 42 0.20 -34.20 -21.66
CA ASP A 42 -0.38 -33.97 -22.99
C ASP A 42 -0.43 -35.29 -23.75
N ALA A 43 -1.64 -35.75 -24.02
CA ALA A 43 -1.85 -37.02 -24.62
C ALA A 43 -1.76 -37.03 -26.16
N ALA A 44 -1.83 -35.87 -26.78
CA ALA A 44 -1.88 -35.74 -28.23
C ALA A 44 -0.53 -35.45 -28.87
N SER A 45 0.09 -34.33 -28.53
CA SER A 45 1.39 -33.93 -29.09
C SER A 45 2.57 -34.19 -28.15
N GLY A 46 2.30 -34.41 -26.87
CA GLY A 46 3.31 -34.61 -25.82
C GLY A 46 3.93 -33.28 -25.35
N VAL A 47 4.53 -33.33 -24.17
CA VAL A 47 5.10 -32.17 -23.51
C VAL A 47 6.54 -31.92 -24.00
N SER A 48 6.83 -30.71 -24.40
CA SER A 48 8.18 -30.29 -24.84
C SER A 48 8.96 -29.55 -23.73
N THR A 49 8.27 -28.70 -22.94
CA THR A 49 8.88 -27.96 -21.83
C THR A 49 7.98 -27.92 -20.61
N GLY A 50 8.60 -27.81 -19.42
CA GLY A 50 7.92 -27.49 -18.17
C GLY A 50 8.84 -26.58 -17.37
N ARG A 51 8.36 -25.39 -16.99
CA ARG A 51 9.22 -24.34 -16.40
C ARG A 51 8.57 -23.72 -15.18
N LEU A 52 9.36 -23.50 -14.15
CA LEU A 52 9.06 -22.64 -13.00
C LEU A 52 9.53 -21.23 -13.31
N HIS A 53 8.68 -20.26 -13.03
CA HIS A 53 9.03 -18.84 -13.04
C HIS A 53 8.75 -18.26 -11.68
N TYR A 54 9.75 -17.60 -11.06
CA TYR A 54 9.60 -16.99 -9.75
C TYR A 54 10.29 -15.64 -9.67
N ARG A 55 9.81 -14.78 -8.74
CA ARG A 55 10.43 -13.50 -8.41
C ARG A 55 10.05 -13.06 -7.01
N ARG A 56 10.78 -12.10 -6.44
CA ARG A 56 10.33 -11.36 -5.25
C ARG A 56 9.20 -10.42 -5.62
N ALA A 57 8.21 -10.28 -4.74
CA ALA A 57 7.13 -9.32 -4.91
C ALA A 57 7.67 -7.88 -4.94
N GLY A 58 7.00 -6.99 -5.66
CA GLY A 58 7.42 -5.60 -5.82
C GLY A 58 8.69 -5.37 -6.65
N CYS A 59 9.32 -6.44 -7.14
CA CYS A 59 10.47 -6.30 -8.04
C CYS A 59 10.02 -5.89 -9.44
N VAL A 60 10.67 -4.86 -9.98
CA VAL A 60 10.46 -4.41 -11.38
C VAL A 60 11.12 -5.38 -12.38
N GLY A 61 11.93 -6.33 -11.89
CA GLY A 61 12.63 -7.32 -12.71
C GLY A 61 11.75 -8.45 -13.20
N GLY A 62 12.18 -9.11 -14.27
CA GLY A 62 11.52 -10.30 -14.79
C GLY A 62 11.59 -11.49 -13.83
N PHE A 63 10.84 -12.54 -14.18
CA PHE A 63 10.90 -13.79 -13.46
C PHE A 63 12.21 -14.53 -13.77
N VAL A 64 12.75 -15.21 -12.76
CA VAL A 64 13.82 -16.20 -12.91
C VAL A 64 13.20 -17.52 -13.32
N THR A 65 13.79 -18.21 -14.28
CA THR A 65 13.25 -19.46 -14.83
C THR A 65 14.06 -20.68 -14.40
N GLY A 66 13.36 -21.75 -13.98
CA GLY A 66 13.91 -23.06 -13.67
C GLY A 66 13.24 -24.16 -14.48
N ASP A 67 14.00 -25.21 -14.87
CA ASP A 67 13.45 -26.38 -15.56
C ASP A 67 12.73 -27.29 -14.56
N LEU A 68 11.50 -27.72 -14.90
CA LEU A 68 10.67 -28.66 -14.15
C LEU A 68 10.46 -29.99 -14.89
N LEU A 69 10.77 -30.05 -16.18
CA LEU A 69 10.51 -31.24 -16.97
C LEU A 69 11.45 -32.41 -16.58
N SER A 70 12.67 -32.06 -16.23
CA SER A 70 13.69 -33.06 -15.80
C SER A 70 13.61 -33.39 -14.30
N GLY A 71 12.77 -32.72 -13.53
CA GLY A 71 12.58 -32.96 -12.10
C GLY A 71 12.23 -31.69 -11.33
N PRO A 72 12.19 -31.76 -9.99
CA PRO A 72 11.86 -30.61 -9.16
C PRO A 72 12.84 -29.45 -9.35
N ALA A 73 12.32 -28.23 -9.48
CA ALA A 73 13.11 -27.01 -9.48
C ALA A 73 13.17 -26.39 -8.08
N ASN A 74 14.33 -25.85 -7.73
CA ASN A 74 14.54 -25.20 -6.43
C ASN A 74 14.56 -23.70 -6.58
N ILE A 75 13.88 -22.99 -5.66
CA ILE A 75 14.03 -21.55 -5.51
C ILE A 75 15.18 -21.31 -4.53
N PRO A 76 16.25 -20.62 -4.92
CA PRO A 76 17.37 -20.34 -4.00
C PRO A 76 16.88 -19.60 -2.76
N GLY A 77 17.33 -20.02 -1.57
CA GLY A 77 16.97 -19.34 -0.32
C GLY A 77 17.40 -17.87 -0.28
N SER A 78 18.48 -17.53 -0.99
CA SER A 78 18.92 -16.14 -1.16
C SER A 78 17.87 -15.23 -1.84
N ASP A 79 16.94 -15.81 -2.61
CA ASP A 79 15.90 -15.08 -3.33
C ASP A 79 14.62 -14.92 -2.52
N ILE A 80 14.50 -15.67 -1.42
CA ILE A 80 13.36 -15.61 -0.49
C ILE A 80 13.64 -14.53 0.53
N LYS A 81 12.95 -13.40 0.39
CA LYS A 81 13.11 -12.20 1.23
C LYS A 81 11.79 -11.73 1.76
N LYS A 82 11.85 -10.80 2.69
CA LYS A 82 10.68 -10.23 3.41
C LYS A 82 9.60 -9.61 2.53
N GLU A 83 9.85 -9.41 1.23
CA GLU A 83 8.90 -8.80 0.31
C GLU A 83 7.77 -9.73 -0.14
N ALA A 84 7.78 -10.98 0.19
CA ALA A 84 6.98 -12.07 -0.38
C ALA A 84 7.59 -12.63 -1.68
N LEU A 85 7.07 -13.77 -2.11
CA LEU A 85 7.49 -14.47 -3.32
C LEU A 85 6.29 -14.68 -4.24
N GLU A 86 6.51 -14.56 -5.53
CA GLU A 86 5.54 -14.85 -6.58
C GLU A 86 6.10 -15.90 -7.52
N TYR A 87 5.29 -16.90 -7.90
CA TYR A 87 5.69 -17.87 -8.90
C TYR A 87 4.52 -18.38 -9.73
N TYR A 88 4.82 -18.82 -10.93
CA TYR A 88 3.91 -19.59 -11.80
C TYR A 88 4.66 -20.69 -12.53
N ILE A 89 3.94 -21.59 -13.14
CA ILE A 89 4.47 -22.69 -13.93
C ILE A 89 3.88 -22.59 -15.31
N ASP A 90 4.70 -22.73 -16.35
CA ASP A 90 4.24 -22.92 -17.71
C ASP A 90 4.70 -24.26 -18.28
N SER A 91 4.03 -24.69 -19.32
CA SER A 91 4.38 -25.88 -20.11
C SER A 91 4.02 -25.64 -21.56
N GLU A 92 4.86 -26.11 -22.45
CA GLU A 92 4.66 -26.06 -23.90
C GLU A 92 4.65 -27.49 -24.45
N ASP A 93 3.74 -27.77 -25.39
CA ASP A 93 3.72 -29.02 -26.12
C ASP A 93 4.66 -29.01 -27.33
N ASN A 94 4.73 -30.12 -28.07
CA ASN A 94 5.58 -30.23 -29.26
C ASN A 94 5.04 -29.42 -30.48
N LEU A 95 3.85 -28.86 -30.38
CA LEU A 95 3.22 -28.04 -31.43
C LEU A 95 3.13 -26.55 -31.06
N GLY A 96 3.61 -26.14 -29.87
CA GLY A 96 3.67 -24.75 -29.45
C GLY A 96 2.43 -24.25 -28.71
N ASN A 97 1.56 -25.13 -28.19
CA ASN A 97 0.47 -24.73 -27.31
C ASN A 97 0.96 -24.60 -25.87
N TYR A 98 0.55 -23.53 -25.16
CA TYR A 98 1.01 -23.21 -23.82
C TYR A 98 -0.07 -23.40 -22.77
N GLY A 99 0.25 -24.19 -21.74
CA GLY A 99 -0.50 -24.29 -20.49
C GLY A 99 0.14 -23.47 -19.37
N TYR A 100 -0.68 -23.00 -18.42
CA TYR A 100 -0.25 -22.20 -17.27
C TYR A 100 -0.89 -22.69 -15.97
N TRP A 101 -0.10 -22.63 -14.88
CA TRP A 101 -0.61 -22.81 -13.53
C TRP A 101 -0.17 -21.61 -12.66
N PRO A 102 -1.05 -21.02 -11.83
CA PRO A 102 -2.44 -21.40 -11.51
C PRO A 102 -3.46 -21.02 -12.58
N GLY A 103 -3.09 -20.34 -13.64
CA GLY A 103 -3.93 -19.97 -14.77
C GLY A 103 -3.22 -18.97 -15.68
N ASP A 104 -3.79 -18.64 -16.83
CA ASP A 104 -3.20 -17.68 -17.76
C ASP A 104 -3.02 -16.30 -17.09
N LYS A 105 -1.81 -15.78 -17.14
CA LYS A 105 -1.41 -14.50 -16.52
C LYS A 105 -1.66 -14.41 -15.01
N ALA A 106 -1.80 -15.55 -14.33
CA ALA A 106 -1.90 -15.63 -12.89
C ALA A 106 -0.58 -16.13 -12.28
N PHE A 107 -0.38 -15.87 -11.01
CA PHE A 107 0.74 -16.42 -10.24
C PHE A 107 0.28 -16.76 -8.81
N GLN A 108 1.02 -17.66 -8.18
CA GLN A 108 0.87 -17.99 -6.78
C GLN A 108 1.67 -16.97 -5.95
N SER A 109 1.01 -16.29 -5.05
CA SER A 109 1.66 -15.45 -4.06
C SER A 109 1.95 -16.24 -2.79
N VAL A 110 3.18 -16.12 -2.29
CA VAL A 110 3.68 -16.82 -1.11
C VAL A 110 4.10 -15.81 -0.07
N LYS A 111 3.50 -15.89 1.11
CA LYS A 111 3.90 -15.07 2.25
C LYS A 111 5.26 -15.52 2.76
N VAL A 112 6.09 -14.58 3.16
CA VAL A 112 7.40 -14.85 3.75
C VAL A 112 7.40 -14.45 5.22
N ARG A 113 7.71 -15.39 6.12
CA ARG A 113 8.00 -15.11 7.51
C ARG A 113 9.45 -14.67 7.61
N THR A 114 9.69 -13.53 8.24
CA THR A 114 11.05 -12.99 8.36
C THR A 114 11.92 -13.86 9.27
N GLU A 115 13.17 -14.06 8.91
CA GLU A 115 14.13 -14.78 9.73
C GLU A 115 14.48 -13.97 10.98
N ASN A 116 14.74 -12.69 10.77
CA ASN A 116 15.10 -11.76 11.83
C ASN A 116 13.91 -10.93 12.29
N ASN A 117 14.06 -10.36 13.46
CA ASN A 117 13.10 -9.39 13.98
C ASN A 117 12.99 -8.20 13.03
N ILE A 118 11.77 -7.78 12.78
CA ILE A 118 11.49 -6.56 12.04
C ILE A 118 11.73 -5.39 12.97
N THR A 119 12.59 -4.47 12.52
CA THR A 119 12.85 -3.22 13.21
C THR A 119 12.33 -2.05 12.42
N SER A 120 11.84 -1.03 13.11
CA SER A 120 11.54 0.26 12.48
C SER A 120 12.79 0.82 11.82
N ASN A 121 12.63 1.58 10.73
CA ASN A 121 13.75 2.12 9.94
C ASN A 121 14.56 3.23 10.66
N GLY A 122 14.52 3.31 11.98
CA GLY A 122 15.17 4.38 12.72
C GLY A 122 14.61 5.78 12.45
N ARG A 123 13.45 5.85 11.81
CA ARG A 123 12.78 7.11 11.42
C ARG A 123 12.42 8.00 12.60
N TRP A 124 12.15 7.37 13.71
CA TRP A 124 11.76 7.98 14.98
C TRP A 124 12.82 8.91 15.56
N ALA A 125 13.92 9.03 14.88
CA ALA A 125 15.09 9.79 15.30
C ALA A 125 15.58 10.79 14.29
N ASN A 126 14.83 11.14 13.31
CA ASN A 126 15.27 12.07 12.28
C ASN A 126 15.44 13.50 12.82
N GLY A 127 16.24 13.63 13.89
CA GLY A 127 16.82 14.88 14.28
C GLY A 127 15.82 15.97 14.65
N VAL A 128 14.57 15.65 14.90
CA VAL A 128 13.63 16.61 15.45
C VAL A 128 13.86 16.64 16.95
N PRO A 129 14.50 17.67 17.45
CA PRO A 129 14.83 17.77 18.85
C PRO A 129 13.56 17.97 19.66
N GLY A 130 13.40 17.17 20.70
CA GLY A 130 12.38 17.37 21.69
C GLY A 130 11.01 16.80 21.30
N GLY A 131 10.65 15.65 21.85
CA GLY A 131 9.38 14.98 21.62
C GLY A 131 8.14 15.72 22.13
N THR A 132 8.26 16.95 22.57
CA THR A 132 7.16 17.82 23.00
C THR A 132 6.66 18.76 21.90
N GLU A 133 7.41 18.89 20.82
CA GLU A 133 7.03 19.72 19.69
C GLU A 133 6.05 18.98 18.78
N ILE A 134 4.99 19.64 18.37
CA ILE A 134 3.92 19.04 17.56
C ILE A 134 4.42 18.61 16.18
N ASN A 135 5.36 19.34 15.59
CA ASN A 135 6.04 18.98 14.36
C ASN A 135 6.95 17.74 14.51
N SER A 136 7.20 17.28 15.74
CA SER A 136 7.91 16.04 16.04
C SER A 136 7.04 14.79 15.91
N TYR A 137 5.71 14.92 15.75
CA TYR A 137 4.87 13.77 15.46
C TYR A 137 5.28 13.10 14.15
N GLU A 138 5.46 11.80 14.22
CA GLU A 138 5.62 10.93 13.06
C GLU A 138 4.31 10.25 12.75
N LEU A 139 3.91 10.25 11.48
CA LEU A 139 2.82 9.42 11.00
C LEU A 139 3.39 8.14 10.41
N PHE A 140 3.22 7.01 11.09
CA PHE A 140 3.83 5.74 10.72
C PHE A 140 2.81 4.64 10.48
N SER A 141 3.26 3.59 9.81
CA SER A 141 2.54 2.32 9.62
C SER A 141 3.49 1.15 9.77
N ILE A 142 2.94 -0.07 9.86
CA ILE A 142 3.72 -1.30 9.90
C ILE A 142 3.37 -2.12 8.65
N PRO A 143 4.35 -2.41 7.77
CA PRO A 143 4.12 -3.12 6.50
C PRO A 143 4.19 -4.65 6.62
N PHE A 144 3.93 -5.20 7.82
CA PHE A 144 3.97 -6.63 8.11
C PHE A 144 2.89 -7.01 9.10
N ASP A 145 2.43 -8.24 9.03
CA ASP A 145 1.68 -8.85 10.12
C ASP A 145 2.68 -9.32 11.20
N VAL A 146 2.71 -8.61 12.31
CA VAL A 146 3.64 -8.84 13.43
C VAL A 146 2.91 -9.26 14.72
N GLY A 147 1.65 -9.66 14.61
CA GLY A 147 0.85 -10.06 15.76
C GLY A 147 0.61 -8.91 16.75
N ASN A 148 1.33 -8.86 17.87
CA ASN A 148 1.18 -7.79 18.85
C ASN A 148 2.16 -6.65 18.62
N ALA A 149 1.94 -5.85 17.60
CA ALA A 149 2.79 -4.70 17.29
C ALA A 149 2.85 -3.67 18.43
N LYS A 150 1.77 -3.47 19.16
CA LYS A 150 1.76 -2.57 20.33
C LYS A 150 2.66 -3.06 21.44
N GLY A 151 2.71 -4.38 21.68
CA GLY A 151 3.63 -4.95 22.66
C GLY A 151 5.09 -4.61 22.38
N ALA A 152 5.48 -4.59 21.11
CA ALA A 152 6.83 -4.18 20.71
C ALA A 152 7.11 -2.70 21.00
N LEU A 153 6.15 -1.82 20.74
CA LEU A 153 6.27 -0.39 21.09
C LEU A 153 6.44 -0.21 22.61
N THR A 154 5.61 -0.87 23.41
CA THR A 154 5.66 -0.74 24.87
C THR A 154 6.89 -1.39 25.51
N THR A 155 7.51 -2.38 24.87
CA THR A 155 8.72 -3.03 25.37
C THR A 155 9.93 -2.12 25.28
N VAL A 156 10.04 -1.35 24.20
CA VAL A 156 11.13 -0.36 24.02
C VAL A 156 10.88 0.87 24.88
N MET A 157 9.61 1.26 24.98
CA MET A 157 9.17 2.42 25.78
C MET A 157 8.68 1.92 27.16
N VAL A 158 9.58 1.42 27.97
CA VAL A 158 9.29 0.84 29.29
C VAL A 158 8.33 1.75 30.08
N GLN A 159 7.09 1.30 30.18
CA GLN A 159 5.90 1.95 30.74
C GLN A 159 5.21 2.92 29.79
N ALA A 160 3.95 2.61 29.50
CA ALA A 160 3.00 3.54 28.92
C ALA A 160 2.86 4.75 29.85
N ASP A 161 3.64 5.77 29.56
CA ASP A 161 3.65 7.02 30.31
C ASP A 161 3.36 8.12 29.30
N GLU A 162 2.18 8.70 29.37
CA GLU A 162 1.74 9.80 28.51
C GLU A 162 2.69 11.02 28.54
N PHE A 163 3.53 11.12 29.58
CA PHE A 163 4.58 12.13 29.68
C PHE A 163 5.85 11.75 28.91
N LYS A 164 5.98 10.49 28.49
CA LYS A 164 7.15 10.01 27.75
C LYS A 164 6.87 9.86 26.27
N TYR A 165 5.69 9.35 25.93
CA TYR A 165 5.26 9.22 24.55
C TYR A 165 3.74 9.34 24.43
N ARG A 166 3.28 9.63 23.21
CA ARG A 166 1.88 9.58 22.83
C ARG A 166 1.73 8.81 21.53
N LEU A 167 0.71 7.97 21.49
CA LEU A 167 0.31 7.21 20.33
C LEU A 167 -1.16 7.46 20.06
N TYR A 168 -1.50 7.90 18.85
CA TYR A 168 -2.87 8.19 18.47
C TYR A 168 -3.29 7.39 17.26
N GLU A 169 -4.50 6.82 17.33
CA GLU A 169 -5.23 6.25 16.21
C GLU A 169 -6.39 7.16 15.83
N TYR A 170 -6.58 7.36 14.55
CA TYR A 170 -7.76 8.06 14.01
C TYR A 170 -8.83 7.05 13.63
N ILE A 171 -10.01 7.16 14.23
CA ILE A 171 -11.14 6.25 14.02
C ILE A 171 -12.35 6.92 13.37
N GLY A 172 -12.29 8.22 13.09
CA GLY A 172 -13.42 9.00 12.55
C GLY A 172 -14.52 9.29 13.58
N GLY A 173 -15.60 9.92 13.12
CA GLY A 173 -16.75 10.23 13.94
C GLY A 173 -16.57 11.43 14.88
N ALA A 174 -17.43 11.51 15.93
CA ALA A 174 -17.50 12.68 16.82
C ALA A 174 -16.30 12.82 17.78
N GLN A 175 -15.66 11.72 18.13
CA GLN A 175 -14.40 11.68 18.89
C GLN A 175 -13.38 10.87 18.09
N PRO A 176 -12.80 11.49 17.08
CA PRO A 176 -12.08 10.74 16.06
C PRO A 176 -10.73 10.18 16.51
N TRP A 177 -10.22 10.57 17.67
CA TRP A 177 -8.90 10.19 18.15
C TRP A 177 -8.98 9.28 19.36
N VAL A 178 -8.27 8.16 19.29
CA VAL A 178 -8.03 7.25 20.40
C VAL A 178 -6.58 7.38 20.80
N GLU A 179 -6.34 7.91 21.99
CA GLU A 179 -5.01 7.93 22.59
C GLU A 179 -4.69 6.54 23.15
N ASN A 180 -3.48 6.08 22.91
CA ASN A 180 -2.95 4.82 23.39
C ASN A 180 -3.84 3.60 22.99
N PRO A 181 -4.11 3.37 21.70
CA PRO A 181 -4.98 2.31 21.21
C PRO A 181 -4.51 0.93 21.74
N SER A 182 -5.43 -0.01 21.84
CA SER A 182 -5.13 -1.35 22.38
C SER A 182 -4.26 -2.21 21.46
N SER A 183 -4.22 -1.90 20.17
CA SER A 183 -3.44 -2.62 19.16
C SER A 183 -2.90 -1.67 18.09
N VAL A 184 -1.83 -2.08 17.43
CA VAL A 184 -1.31 -1.45 16.21
C VAL A 184 -1.30 -2.51 15.13
N THR A 185 -2.01 -2.26 14.02
CA THR A 185 -2.26 -3.25 12.98
C THR A 185 -1.72 -2.80 11.63
N MET A 186 -1.30 -3.76 10.83
CA MET A 186 -0.87 -3.53 9.45
C MET A 186 -1.97 -2.84 8.63
N GLY A 187 -1.57 -1.96 7.72
CA GLY A 187 -2.49 -1.22 6.86
C GLY A 187 -3.17 0.00 7.50
N ASN A 188 -3.05 0.17 8.83
CA ASN A 188 -3.41 1.40 9.53
C ASN A 188 -2.19 2.30 9.70
N ALA A 189 -2.42 3.60 9.93
CA ALA A 189 -1.37 4.52 10.31
C ALA A 189 -1.71 5.19 11.65
N TYR A 190 -0.66 5.57 12.35
CA TYR A 190 -0.72 6.08 13.71
C TYR A 190 0.19 7.28 13.85
N PHE A 191 -0.26 8.30 14.57
CA PHE A 191 0.61 9.37 15.01
C PHE A 191 1.35 8.97 16.28
N PHE A 192 2.65 9.21 16.27
CA PHE A 192 3.53 8.90 17.36
C PHE A 192 4.49 10.06 17.67
N ILE A 193 4.67 10.38 18.95
CA ILE A 193 5.66 11.29 19.45
C ILE A 193 6.25 10.77 20.75
N TYR A 194 7.52 11.03 21.01
CA TYR A 194 8.15 10.71 22.28
C TYR A 194 9.04 11.85 22.76
N ASP A 195 9.26 11.94 24.06
CA ASP A 195 10.19 12.89 24.67
C ASP A 195 11.56 12.22 24.87
N PRO A 196 12.58 12.55 24.08
CA PRO A 196 13.90 11.93 24.17
C PRO A 196 14.60 12.23 25.51
N SER A 197 14.23 13.31 26.20
CA SER A 197 14.80 13.64 27.51
C SER A 197 14.37 12.67 28.62
N LYS A 198 13.34 11.87 28.38
CA LYS A 198 12.81 10.88 29.32
C LYS A 198 13.33 9.46 29.05
N TYR A 199 14.13 9.28 28.02
CA TYR A 199 14.75 8.00 27.68
C TYR A 199 16.26 8.11 27.84
N GLU A 200 16.85 7.16 28.57
CA GLU A 200 18.30 7.07 28.74
C GLU A 200 19.02 6.52 27.50
N ASP A 201 18.26 6.01 26.53
CA ASP A 201 18.80 5.37 25.36
C ASP A 201 19.23 6.36 24.28
N THR A 202 20.27 5.95 23.57
CA THR A 202 20.81 6.73 22.46
C THR A 202 19.83 6.69 21.28
N LEU A 203 19.53 7.87 20.76
CA LEU A 203 18.79 8.02 19.49
C LEU A 203 19.61 7.42 18.31
N PRO A 204 18.97 6.80 17.34
CA PRO A 204 17.54 6.65 17.06
C PRO A 204 16.87 5.51 17.83
N ILE A 205 15.64 5.69 18.26
CA ILE A 205 14.84 4.62 18.84
C ILE A 205 14.42 3.67 17.70
N GLN A 206 14.82 2.41 17.80
CA GLN A 206 14.36 1.35 16.94
C GLN A 206 13.38 0.45 17.67
N PHE A 207 12.18 0.31 17.14
CA PHE A 207 11.23 -0.67 17.65
C PHE A 207 11.50 -2.04 17.06
N ASN A 208 11.61 -3.03 17.91
CA ASN A 208 11.71 -4.42 17.51
C ASN A 208 10.33 -5.07 17.63
N PHE A 209 9.72 -5.38 16.49
CA PHE A 209 8.40 -5.98 16.42
C PHE A 209 8.41 -7.51 16.45
N GLY A 210 9.55 -8.13 16.62
CA GLY A 210 9.68 -9.57 16.47
C GLY A 210 9.64 -10.03 15.01
N GLN A 211 9.43 -11.31 14.81
CA GLN A 211 9.25 -11.86 13.47
C GLN A 211 7.89 -11.43 12.91
N GLY A 212 7.86 -11.05 11.65
CA GLY A 212 6.66 -10.69 10.92
C GLY A 212 6.43 -11.57 9.71
N VAL A 213 5.22 -11.47 9.16
CA VAL A 213 4.84 -12.16 7.93
C VAL A 213 4.48 -11.12 6.88
N SER A 214 5.02 -11.27 5.67
CA SER A 214 4.70 -10.38 4.57
C SER A 214 3.25 -10.54 4.10
N THR A 215 2.73 -9.54 3.44
CA THR A 215 1.40 -9.57 2.84
C THR A 215 1.44 -10.29 1.50
N SER A 216 0.43 -11.15 1.24
CA SER A 216 0.20 -11.72 -0.09
C SER A 216 -0.10 -10.62 -1.10
N THR A 217 0.41 -10.77 -2.32
CA THR A 217 0.12 -9.87 -3.44
C THR A 217 -1.05 -10.34 -4.29
N ASP A 218 -1.48 -11.60 -4.12
CA ASP A 218 -2.65 -12.18 -4.76
C ASP A 218 -3.41 -13.07 -3.76
N PRO A 219 -4.68 -12.77 -3.44
CA PRO A 219 -5.41 -11.58 -3.87
C PRO A 219 -4.77 -10.26 -3.35
N PRO A 220 -5.01 -9.13 -4.01
CA PRO A 220 -4.59 -7.82 -3.53
C PRO A 220 -5.08 -7.55 -2.10
N TYR A 221 -4.32 -6.78 -1.33
CA TYR A 221 -4.75 -6.36 0.00
C TYR A 221 -5.93 -5.39 -0.12
N GLU A 222 -6.99 -5.66 0.60
CA GLU A 222 -8.17 -4.81 0.67
C GLU A 222 -8.29 -4.17 2.06
N LYS A 223 -8.45 -2.84 2.10
CA LYS A 223 -8.69 -2.08 3.32
C LYS A 223 -10.09 -1.48 3.28
N PRO A 224 -11.00 -1.89 4.19
CA PRO A 224 -12.29 -1.22 4.36
C PRO A 224 -12.08 0.24 4.81
N ILE A 225 -12.88 1.14 4.25
CA ILE A 225 -12.91 2.58 4.60
C ILE A 225 -14.37 3.05 4.72
N SER A 226 -14.58 4.19 5.39
CA SER A 226 -15.90 4.82 5.48
C SER A 226 -16.01 5.91 4.42
N ALA A 227 -17.06 5.84 3.59
CA ALA A 227 -17.33 6.87 2.60
C ALA A 227 -17.57 8.23 3.28
N GLY A 228 -16.98 9.28 2.74
CA GLY A 228 -17.10 10.64 3.25
C GLY A 228 -16.22 10.97 4.47
N GLU A 229 -15.50 9.99 5.03
CA GLU A 229 -14.63 10.19 6.18
C GLU A 229 -13.14 10.09 5.79
N TRP A 230 -12.29 10.74 6.56
CA TRP A 230 -10.86 10.53 6.49
C TRP A 230 -10.49 9.15 7.03
N VAL A 231 -9.46 8.56 6.46
CA VAL A 231 -8.82 7.36 6.97
C VAL A 231 -7.31 7.57 7.04
N LEU A 232 -6.70 7.16 8.14
CA LEU A 232 -5.24 7.05 8.22
C LEU A 232 -4.85 5.63 7.83
N LEU A 233 -3.95 5.51 6.86
CA LEU A 233 -3.56 4.24 6.28
C LEU A 233 -2.05 4.14 6.04
N GLY A 234 -1.55 2.93 5.92
CA GLY A 234 -0.17 2.63 5.56
C GLY A 234 -0.08 1.57 4.47
N SER A 235 1.06 1.50 3.80
CA SER A 235 1.31 0.40 2.87
C SER A 235 1.33 -0.93 3.63
N PRO A 236 0.57 -1.95 3.19
CA PRO A 236 0.65 -3.29 3.76
C PRO A 236 1.87 -4.08 3.26
N TYR A 237 2.67 -3.50 2.37
CA TYR A 237 3.82 -4.13 1.73
C TYR A 237 5.13 -3.53 2.20
N SER A 238 6.17 -4.33 2.26
CA SER A 238 7.53 -3.92 2.66
C SER A 238 8.35 -3.26 1.53
N PHE A 239 7.70 -2.95 0.42
CA PHE A 239 8.26 -2.26 -0.75
C PHE A 239 7.33 -1.12 -1.20
N ASN A 240 7.83 -0.23 -2.02
CA ASN A 240 7.04 0.89 -2.54
C ASN A 240 5.95 0.40 -3.47
N ILE A 241 4.73 0.89 -3.28
CA ILE A 241 3.62 0.65 -4.19
C ILE A 241 3.25 1.96 -4.91
N PRO A 242 3.19 1.97 -6.25
CA PRO A 242 2.72 3.14 -6.97
C PRO A 242 1.28 3.50 -6.60
N ILE A 243 0.99 4.78 -6.44
CA ILE A 243 -0.38 5.25 -6.13
C ILE A 243 -1.36 4.82 -7.24
N SER A 244 -0.89 4.77 -8.49
CA SER A 244 -1.68 4.27 -9.63
C SER A 244 -2.13 2.80 -9.49
N ASN A 245 -1.49 2.04 -8.61
CA ASN A 245 -1.84 0.65 -8.32
C ASN A 245 -2.76 0.51 -7.10
N ILE A 246 -3.23 1.62 -6.56
CA ILE A 246 -4.19 1.66 -5.47
C ILE A 246 -5.47 2.26 -6.03
N TYR A 247 -6.57 1.54 -5.87
CA TYR A 247 -7.85 1.91 -6.45
C TYR A 247 -9.01 1.54 -5.51
N THR A 248 -10.13 2.15 -5.74
CA THR A 248 -11.38 1.87 -5.03
C THR A 248 -12.09 0.67 -5.66
N GLU A 249 -13.10 0.13 -5.01
CA GLU A 249 -13.85 -1.03 -5.48
C GLU A 249 -14.51 -0.85 -6.86
N ASP A 250 -14.77 0.40 -7.29
CA ASP A 250 -15.28 0.73 -8.63
C ASP A 250 -14.18 0.81 -9.70
N GLY A 251 -12.91 0.66 -9.32
CA GLY A 251 -11.74 0.69 -10.19
C GLY A 251 -11.12 2.07 -10.41
N SER A 252 -11.61 3.12 -9.74
CA SER A 252 -10.99 4.45 -9.79
C SER A 252 -9.68 4.47 -9.01
N SER A 253 -8.60 5.00 -9.60
CA SER A 253 -7.31 5.11 -8.90
C SER A 253 -7.33 6.23 -7.85
N LEU A 254 -6.42 6.17 -6.87
CA LEU A 254 -6.31 7.23 -5.85
C LEU A 254 -6.00 8.60 -6.45
N ASN A 255 -5.29 8.66 -7.56
CA ASN A 255 -5.01 9.92 -8.25
C ASN A 255 -6.28 10.59 -8.79
N ASP A 256 -7.31 9.76 -9.08
CA ASP A 256 -8.58 10.23 -9.64
C ASP A 256 -9.65 10.37 -8.56
N ALA A 257 -9.55 9.61 -7.47
CA ALA A 257 -10.58 9.50 -6.44
C ALA A 257 -10.40 10.48 -5.26
N GLY A 258 -9.33 11.27 -5.24
CA GLY A 258 -9.06 12.22 -4.18
C GLY A 258 -7.58 12.35 -3.86
N SER A 259 -7.26 13.33 -3.03
CA SER A 259 -5.89 13.59 -2.62
C SER A 259 -5.45 12.63 -1.51
N ILE A 260 -4.21 12.15 -1.62
CA ILE A 260 -3.53 11.41 -0.56
C ILE A 260 -2.42 12.27 0.02
N TYR A 261 -2.29 12.29 1.33
CA TYR A 261 -1.36 13.16 2.06
C TYR A 261 -0.44 12.35 2.97
N THR A 262 0.76 12.86 3.19
CA THR A 262 1.69 12.39 4.22
C THR A 262 2.02 13.53 5.18
N TRP A 263 2.50 13.19 6.37
CA TRP A 263 2.81 14.12 7.43
C TRP A 263 4.33 14.27 7.65
N ASN A 264 4.79 15.52 7.76
CA ASN A 264 6.16 15.86 8.14
C ASN A 264 6.22 17.07 9.10
N GLY A 265 5.18 17.26 9.92
CA GLY A 265 4.93 18.47 10.70
C GLY A 265 3.80 19.32 10.10
N SER A 266 3.50 19.11 8.83
CA SER A 266 2.33 19.58 8.11
C SER A 266 1.89 18.53 7.09
N TRP A 267 0.67 18.63 6.56
CA TRP A 267 0.20 17.73 5.51
C TRP A 267 0.79 18.10 4.15
N ASN A 268 1.25 17.08 3.43
CA ASN A 268 1.85 17.26 2.11
C ASN A 268 1.27 16.22 1.14
N GLY A 269 0.92 16.65 -0.06
CA GLY A 269 0.46 15.75 -1.10
C GLY A 269 1.52 14.70 -1.48
N VAL A 270 1.08 13.49 -1.77
CA VAL A 270 1.94 12.38 -2.20
C VAL A 270 1.96 12.27 -3.71
N GLY A 271 3.15 12.33 -4.31
CA GLY A 271 3.29 12.43 -5.77
C GLY A 271 3.28 11.10 -6.53
N SER A 272 3.82 10.00 -6.00
CA SER A 272 4.05 8.81 -6.82
C SER A 272 3.84 7.46 -6.12
N ASN A 273 4.37 7.26 -4.92
CA ASN A 273 4.37 5.96 -4.26
C ASN A 273 3.98 6.07 -2.79
N LEU A 274 3.32 5.02 -2.28
CA LEU A 274 3.31 4.74 -0.85
C LEU A 274 4.57 3.96 -0.49
N GLU A 275 5.30 4.49 0.47
CA GLU A 275 6.51 3.86 1.01
C GLU A 275 6.16 3.03 2.25
N PRO A 276 6.84 1.88 2.47
CA PRO A 276 6.68 1.13 3.71
C PRO A 276 7.05 1.98 4.92
N TRP A 277 6.43 1.71 6.05
CA TRP A 277 6.59 2.39 7.33
C TRP A 277 6.03 3.81 7.42
N LYS A 278 5.72 4.47 6.30
CA LYS A 278 5.05 5.78 6.29
C LYS A 278 3.54 5.64 6.45
N GLY A 279 2.97 6.59 7.17
CA GLY A 279 1.53 6.76 7.23
C GLY A 279 1.04 7.84 6.25
N TYR A 280 -0.23 7.73 5.90
CA TYR A 280 -0.91 8.57 4.93
C TYR A 280 -2.32 8.86 5.38
N ALA A 281 -2.88 9.98 4.94
CA ALA A 281 -4.30 10.28 5.05
C ALA A 281 -4.95 10.24 3.67
N TYR A 282 -6.16 9.68 3.61
CA TYR A 282 -6.98 9.62 2.40
C TYR A 282 -8.44 9.86 2.74
N LYS A 283 -9.17 10.49 1.84
CA LYS A 283 -10.62 10.66 1.94
C LYS A 283 -11.27 10.31 0.62
N SER A 284 -12.28 9.45 0.66
CA SER A 284 -13.15 9.18 -0.48
C SER A 284 -14.56 9.69 -0.19
N SER A 285 -15.21 10.25 -1.20
CA SER A 285 -16.61 10.69 -1.07
C SER A 285 -17.60 9.53 -1.09
N SER A 286 -17.26 8.41 -1.72
CA SER A 286 -18.20 7.32 -2.02
C SER A 286 -17.65 5.92 -1.81
N ALA A 287 -16.33 5.71 -1.94
CA ALA A 287 -15.72 4.38 -1.84
C ALA A 287 -15.81 3.83 -0.42
N THR A 288 -16.00 2.52 -0.32
CA THR A 288 -16.07 1.76 0.94
C THR A 288 -14.88 0.83 1.14
N SER A 289 -14.04 0.66 0.13
CA SER A 289 -12.77 -0.05 0.25
C SER A 289 -11.68 0.50 -0.68
N LEU A 290 -10.43 0.30 -0.27
CA LEU A 290 -9.22 0.53 -1.07
C LEU A 290 -8.55 -0.79 -1.35
N ILE A 291 -8.19 -1.01 -2.61
CA ILE A 291 -7.51 -2.20 -3.09
C ILE A 291 -6.07 -1.83 -3.43
N PHE A 292 -5.12 -2.49 -2.79
CA PHE A 292 -3.69 -2.29 -2.98
C PHE A 292 -3.14 -3.39 -3.88
N ASP A 293 -3.04 -3.13 -5.18
CA ASP A 293 -2.56 -4.10 -6.16
C ASP A 293 -1.03 -3.98 -6.32
N ALA A 294 -0.30 -4.83 -5.63
CA ALA A 294 1.15 -4.87 -5.70
C ALA A 294 1.69 -5.57 -6.96
N ARG A 295 0.81 -6.17 -7.77
CA ARG A 295 1.18 -6.83 -9.01
C ARG A 295 1.66 -5.79 -10.01
N GLY A 296 2.80 -6.02 -10.64
CA GLY A 296 3.32 -5.10 -11.65
C GLY A 296 2.34 -4.95 -12.83
N SER A 297 2.47 -3.86 -13.59
CA SER A 297 1.59 -3.43 -14.70
C SER A 297 1.35 -4.44 -15.84
N GLY A 298 1.85 -5.67 -15.72
CA GLY A 298 1.61 -6.76 -16.67
C GLY A 298 0.56 -7.80 -16.25
N PHE A 299 0.07 -7.76 -15.00
CA PHE A 299 -0.72 -8.85 -14.41
C PHE A 299 -1.99 -8.39 -13.66
N GLY A 300 -2.44 -7.18 -13.80
CA GLY A 300 -3.66 -6.70 -13.13
C GLY A 300 -4.65 -6.06 -14.10
N LYS A 301 -5.89 -5.88 -13.67
CA LYS A 301 -6.78 -4.92 -14.31
C LYS A 301 -6.08 -3.58 -14.25
N MET A 302 -5.78 -3.00 -15.41
CA MET A 302 -5.34 -1.60 -15.43
C MET A 302 -6.44 -0.77 -14.77
N ALA A 303 -6.07 -0.01 -13.74
CA ALA A 303 -6.96 1.01 -13.22
C ALA A 303 -7.44 1.85 -14.41
N LYS A 304 -8.73 2.09 -14.48
CA LYS A 304 -9.29 2.93 -15.52
C LYS A 304 -8.74 4.32 -15.29
N SER A 305 -7.82 4.76 -16.11
CA SER A 305 -7.31 6.13 -16.09
C SER A 305 -8.48 7.07 -16.36
N VAL A 306 -8.92 7.78 -15.35
CA VAL A 306 -9.77 8.95 -15.51
C VAL A 306 -8.80 10.11 -15.73
N ALA A 307 -8.99 10.85 -16.79
CA ALA A 307 -8.13 12.00 -17.07
C ALA A 307 -8.10 12.93 -15.85
N ASN A 308 -6.89 13.26 -15.38
CA ASN A 308 -6.71 14.32 -14.37
C ASN A 308 -7.56 15.50 -14.77
N GLY A 309 -8.47 15.91 -13.89
CA GLY A 309 -9.18 17.16 -14.10
C GLY A 309 -8.14 18.26 -14.26
N ASP A 310 -8.07 18.83 -15.47
CA ASP A 310 -7.17 19.95 -15.70
C ASP A 310 -7.42 20.99 -14.62
N ALA A 311 -6.35 21.54 -14.07
CA ALA A 311 -6.44 22.66 -13.14
C ALA A 311 -7.34 23.71 -13.79
N ILE A 312 -8.47 24.02 -13.15
CA ILE A 312 -9.45 24.96 -13.71
C ILE A 312 -8.79 26.33 -13.76
N PRO A 313 -8.58 26.90 -14.95
CA PRO A 313 -7.95 28.21 -15.05
C PRO A 313 -8.71 29.24 -14.23
N MET A 314 -8.01 30.17 -13.62
CA MET A 314 -8.61 31.31 -12.93
C MET A 314 -8.94 32.41 -13.94
N ASP A 315 -10.15 32.97 -13.86
CA ASP A 315 -10.54 34.17 -14.60
C ASP A 315 -9.89 35.42 -13.96
N SER A 316 -9.86 36.52 -14.70
CA SER A 316 -9.13 37.73 -14.29
C SER A 316 -9.69 38.41 -13.04
N ASP A 317 -10.89 38.12 -12.64
CA ASP A 317 -11.62 38.63 -11.47
C ASP A 317 -11.79 37.60 -10.35
N GLU A 318 -11.29 36.39 -10.56
CA GLU A 318 -11.15 35.37 -9.54
C GLU A 318 -9.83 35.53 -8.77
N TRP A 319 -9.86 35.19 -7.48
CA TRP A 319 -8.68 35.25 -6.63
C TRP A 319 -8.71 34.18 -5.54
N ILE A 320 -7.53 33.77 -5.11
CA ILE A 320 -7.30 32.90 -3.95
C ILE A 320 -6.27 33.55 -3.05
N ILE A 321 -6.49 33.48 -1.75
CA ILE A 321 -5.54 33.90 -0.71
C ILE A 321 -5.25 32.69 0.16
N ASP A 322 -4.01 32.24 0.16
CA ASP A 322 -3.54 31.21 1.09
C ASP A 322 -3.36 31.83 2.47
N ILE A 323 -3.86 31.15 3.50
CA ILE A 323 -3.82 31.60 4.88
C ILE A 323 -3.03 30.57 5.69
N MET A 324 -1.98 31.03 6.33
CA MET A 324 -1.17 30.23 7.22
C MET A 324 -1.33 30.73 8.66
N ALA A 325 -1.60 29.82 9.58
CA ALA A 325 -1.56 30.12 11.00
C ALA A 325 -0.33 29.48 11.62
N THR A 326 0.36 30.24 12.48
CA THR A 326 1.54 29.74 13.19
C THR A 326 1.49 30.14 14.66
N THR A 327 1.93 29.25 15.54
CA THR A 327 2.18 29.54 16.95
C THR A 327 3.39 28.74 17.42
N GLY A 328 4.49 29.47 17.74
CA GLY A 328 5.71 28.80 18.21
C GLY A 328 6.17 27.69 17.30
N GLU A 329 5.77 26.49 17.63
CA GLU A 329 6.22 25.23 17.01
C GLU A 329 5.16 24.58 16.12
N SER A 330 3.94 25.11 16.12
CA SER A 330 2.83 24.56 15.35
C SER A 330 2.41 25.50 14.24
N ARG A 331 2.09 24.94 13.08
CA ARG A 331 1.60 25.69 11.93
C ARG A 331 0.53 24.90 11.17
N ASP A 332 -0.37 25.65 10.59
CA ASP A 332 -1.41 25.16 9.70
C ASP A 332 -1.31 25.95 8.39
N GLU A 333 -1.00 25.27 7.30
CA GLU A 333 -0.68 25.86 6.01
C GLU A 333 -1.70 25.54 4.91
N MET A 334 -2.65 24.62 5.17
CA MET A 334 -3.59 24.15 4.15
C MET A 334 -4.91 24.91 4.19
N ASN A 335 -4.87 26.22 4.32
CA ASN A 335 -6.06 27.03 4.34
C ASN A 335 -6.02 28.08 3.24
N ALA A 336 -7.11 28.24 2.52
CA ALA A 336 -7.28 29.28 1.55
C ALA A 336 -8.71 29.83 1.55
N VAL A 337 -8.86 31.06 1.15
CA VAL A 337 -10.15 31.67 0.82
C VAL A 337 -10.07 32.33 -0.54
N GLY A 338 -11.17 32.33 -1.27
CA GLY A 338 -11.16 32.90 -2.61
C GLY A 338 -12.52 33.18 -3.20
N VAL A 339 -12.51 33.70 -4.41
CA VAL A 339 -13.70 33.93 -5.22
C VAL A 339 -13.54 33.15 -6.54
N ARG A 340 -14.54 32.37 -6.86
CA ARG A 340 -14.66 31.60 -8.10
C ARG A 340 -16.05 31.75 -8.67
N HIS A 341 -16.19 32.03 -9.95
CA HIS A 341 -17.48 32.22 -10.62
C HIS A 341 -18.41 31.00 -10.56
N LEU A 342 -17.83 29.81 -10.45
CA LEU A 342 -18.59 28.57 -10.41
C LEU A 342 -18.72 27.99 -8.99
N ALA A 343 -18.22 28.69 -7.98
CA ALA A 343 -18.38 28.28 -6.60
C ALA A 343 -19.85 28.43 -6.14
N LYS A 344 -20.28 27.55 -5.26
CA LYS A 344 -21.64 27.51 -4.72
C LYS A 344 -21.64 27.78 -3.22
N ASP A 345 -22.79 28.17 -2.70
CA ASP A 345 -23.00 28.14 -1.26
C ASP A 345 -22.96 26.70 -0.74
N GLY A 346 -22.12 26.45 0.26
CA GLY A 346 -21.86 25.13 0.80
C GLY A 346 -20.68 24.45 0.11
N TYR A 347 -20.51 23.15 0.37
CA TYR A 347 -19.41 22.39 -0.15
C TYR A 347 -19.54 22.11 -1.65
N ASP A 348 -18.48 22.40 -2.41
CA ASP A 348 -18.40 22.11 -3.83
C ASP A 348 -17.00 21.63 -4.26
N ARG A 349 -16.74 21.55 -5.57
CA ARG A 349 -15.49 21.03 -6.14
C ARG A 349 -14.27 21.92 -5.92
N PHE A 350 -14.44 23.12 -5.42
CA PHE A 350 -13.34 24.05 -5.12
C PHE A 350 -12.96 24.03 -3.65
N ASP A 351 -13.81 23.40 -2.80
CA ASP A 351 -13.53 23.22 -1.39
C ASP A 351 -12.66 21.96 -1.20
N GLU A 352 -11.53 22.12 -0.54
CA GLU A 352 -10.68 21.00 -0.13
C GLU A 352 -10.87 20.75 1.37
N PHE A 353 -10.95 19.47 1.74
CA PHE A 353 -10.94 19.09 3.13
C PHE A 353 -9.50 18.87 3.60
N GLU A 354 -9.15 19.55 4.69
CA GLU A 354 -7.92 19.24 5.37
C GLU A 354 -7.98 17.86 6.04
N PRO A 355 -6.90 17.06 5.96
CA PRO A 355 -6.80 15.83 6.72
C PRO A 355 -6.86 16.08 8.24
N PRO A 356 -7.29 15.08 9.04
CA PRO A 356 -7.42 15.23 10.47
C PRO A 356 -6.07 15.54 11.12
N VAL A 357 -6.03 16.60 11.90
CA VAL A 357 -4.82 17.04 12.62
C VAL A 357 -4.75 16.35 13.97
N VAL A 358 -3.57 15.90 14.35
CA VAL A 358 -3.31 15.26 15.64
C VAL A 358 -3.69 16.16 16.82
N PRO A 359 -4.25 15.62 17.91
CA PRO A 359 -4.66 16.40 19.06
C PRO A 359 -3.54 17.29 19.63
N GLY A 360 -3.87 18.56 19.90
CA GLY A 360 -2.93 19.56 20.41
C GLY A 360 -2.24 20.40 19.35
N ASN A 361 -2.44 20.11 18.05
CA ASN A 361 -1.95 20.96 16.98
C ASN A 361 -2.85 22.17 16.74
N LEU A 362 -2.26 23.23 16.18
CA LEU A 362 -3.00 24.40 15.71
C LEU A 362 -3.84 24.01 14.50
N THR A 363 -5.11 24.37 14.52
CA THR A 363 -6.01 24.23 13.37
C THR A 363 -6.73 25.53 13.14
N LEU A 364 -6.60 26.08 11.95
CA LEU A 364 -7.39 27.20 11.47
C LEU A 364 -8.63 26.64 10.76
N ARG A 365 -9.79 27.17 11.08
CA ARG A 365 -11.03 26.83 10.38
C ARG A 365 -11.67 28.08 9.84
N VAL A 366 -12.00 28.07 8.55
CA VAL A 366 -12.80 29.12 7.93
C VAL A 366 -14.26 28.72 8.05
N ASP A 367 -15.04 29.48 8.85
CA ASP A 367 -16.47 29.24 9.06
C ASP A 367 -17.31 30.10 8.11
N ASN A 368 -17.85 29.49 7.10
CA ASN A 368 -18.71 30.14 6.10
C ASN A 368 -20.20 30.25 6.50
N ARG A 369 -20.57 29.82 7.71
CA ARG A 369 -21.98 29.80 8.18
C ARG A 369 -22.60 31.16 8.48
N LYS A 370 -21.82 32.24 8.47
CA LYS A 370 -22.33 33.62 8.71
C LYS A 370 -22.10 34.50 7.48
N ARG A 371 -22.60 34.07 6.34
CA ARG A 371 -22.54 34.88 5.13
C ARG A 371 -23.64 35.93 5.11
N GLU A 372 -23.27 37.18 5.24
CA GLU A 372 -24.05 38.32 4.75
C GLU A 372 -23.51 38.90 3.43
N VAL A 373 -22.42 38.40 2.88
CA VAL A 373 -21.74 39.07 1.76
C VAL A 373 -21.15 38.06 0.77
N SER A 374 -21.70 38.03 -0.41
CA SER A 374 -21.28 37.35 -1.64
C SER A 374 -21.52 35.82 -1.76
N PRO A 375 -22.21 35.37 -2.82
CA PRO A 375 -22.52 33.97 -3.04
C PRO A 375 -21.30 33.11 -3.50
N ASP A 376 -20.15 33.72 -3.77
CA ASP A 376 -19.05 33.09 -4.48
C ASP A 376 -17.79 32.92 -3.62
N LEU A 377 -17.92 32.98 -2.29
CA LEU A 377 -16.81 32.77 -1.37
C LEU A 377 -16.68 31.29 -0.98
N TYR A 378 -15.51 30.69 -1.12
CA TYR A 378 -15.22 29.33 -0.68
C TYR A 378 -14.03 29.28 0.27
N ALA A 379 -13.92 28.21 1.05
CA ALA A 379 -12.76 27.88 1.87
C ALA A 379 -12.11 26.59 1.35
N LYS A 380 -10.80 26.61 1.29
CA LYS A 380 -9.97 25.50 0.83
C LYS A 380 -9.43 24.72 2.03
#